data_dc02c4fe336fb1f1c7349eb4e1b44527
#
_entry.id   dc02c4fe336fb1f1c7349eb4e1b44527
#
_cell.length_a   1.000
_cell.length_b   1.000
_cell.length_c   1.000
_cell.angle_alpha   90.00
_cell.angle_beta   90.00
_cell.angle_gamma   90.00
#
_symmetry.space_group_name_H-M   'P 1'
#
loop_
_entity.id
_entity.type
_entity.pdbx_description
1 polymer ?
#
loop_
_entity_poly.entity_id
_entity_poly.type
_entity_poly.pdbx_seq_one_letter_code
_entity_poly.pdbx_strand_id
1 'polypeptide(L)'
;MKKRILTGITTTGTPHIGNYLGAIKPALRLAGPDTESYFFLADYHALIKQTDSSLIETSVKDIALAWLSSGLDVDHSNFYRQSDIPEVHELTWILSCSAAKGLLNRAHAYKAVVAENEAANADDDKAISMGLFSYPVLMAADILIFNATHVPVGPDQAQHLEMARDIAGKFNHTYSKIFNLPEALIQNEISVPGLDGKKMSKSYNNIIPFLCTEKDLQKAISKIVTNSLEPGESKDYSDCNLFELYSLFGNDEQISIFKQAYADGISWGDAKKELFTVINDEIAPIREKYFDLSTQPDLLNDLFADGARKVRPQAQELIKKLRDLVGISKIV
;
A
#
# COMPACT_ATOMS: atom_id res chain seq x y z
N MET A 1 5.95 26.05 2.47
CA MET A 1 4.86 25.28 1.83
C MET A 1 4.59 24.05 2.70
N LYS A 2 3.33 23.65 2.86
CA LYS A 2 3.00 22.36 3.50
C LYS A 2 3.63 21.21 2.71
N LYS A 3 4.03 20.16 3.42
CA LYS A 3 4.46 18.92 2.76
C LYS A 3 3.27 18.28 2.07
N ARG A 4 3.42 17.93 0.78
CA ARG A 4 2.43 17.14 0.03
C ARG A 4 2.86 15.68 0.05
N ILE A 5 2.10 14.85 0.73
CA ILE A 5 2.40 13.43 0.89
C ILE A 5 1.41 12.64 0.05
N LEU A 6 1.90 11.84 -0.87
CA LEU A 6 1.07 10.96 -1.70
C LEU A 6 1.28 9.50 -1.30
N THR A 7 0.19 8.84 -0.97
CA THR A 7 0.16 7.40 -0.66
C THR A 7 -0.74 6.66 -1.64
N GLY A 8 -0.14 5.86 -2.50
CA GLY A 8 -0.87 4.96 -3.41
C GLY A 8 -1.11 3.60 -2.78
N ILE A 9 -2.29 3.06 -3.00
CA ILE A 9 -2.71 1.77 -2.46
C ILE A 9 -3.13 0.87 -3.61
N THR A 10 -2.35 -0.18 -3.87
CA THR A 10 -2.68 -1.15 -4.92
C THR A 10 -3.90 -1.97 -4.52
N THR A 11 -4.91 -2.05 -5.39
CA THR A 11 -6.18 -2.73 -5.13
C THR A 11 -6.09 -4.22 -5.49
N THR A 12 -5.38 -4.99 -4.68
CA THR A 12 -5.14 -6.43 -4.86
C THR A 12 -5.64 -7.26 -3.67
N GLY A 13 -6.95 -7.53 -3.67
CA GLY A 13 -7.62 -8.39 -2.69
C GLY A 13 -7.77 -7.77 -1.29
N THR A 14 -8.48 -8.47 -0.41
CA THR A 14 -8.79 -8.02 0.96
C THR A 14 -7.54 -7.85 1.81
N PRO A 15 -7.40 -6.75 2.58
CA PRO A 15 -6.27 -6.52 3.47
C PRO A 15 -6.14 -7.57 4.58
N HIS A 16 -4.91 -7.87 4.98
CA HIS A 16 -4.56 -8.67 6.15
C HIS A 16 -3.79 -7.83 7.18
N ILE A 17 -3.55 -8.38 8.36
CA ILE A 17 -2.83 -7.67 9.46
C ILE A 17 -1.49 -7.10 9.00
N GLY A 18 -0.75 -7.82 8.14
CA GLY A 18 0.49 -7.31 7.57
C GLY A 18 0.32 -6.03 6.75
N ASN A 19 -0.79 -5.89 6.00
CA ASN A 19 -1.10 -4.64 5.29
C ASN A 19 -1.47 -3.50 6.26
N TYR A 20 -2.21 -3.83 7.33
CA TYR A 20 -2.54 -2.86 8.37
C TYR A 20 -1.30 -2.28 9.03
N LEU A 21 -0.42 -3.14 9.55
CA LEU A 21 0.78 -2.73 10.26
C LEU A 21 1.85 -2.12 9.34
N GLY A 22 2.01 -2.67 8.13
CA GLY A 22 3.09 -2.27 7.22
C GLY A 22 2.76 -1.08 6.31
N ALA A 23 1.46 -0.79 6.08
CA ALA A 23 1.05 0.26 5.15
C ALA A 23 0.01 1.22 5.73
N ILE A 24 -1.15 0.72 6.21
CA ILE A 24 -2.27 1.57 6.60
C ILE A 24 -1.91 2.42 7.83
N LYS A 25 -1.55 1.77 8.93
CA LYS A 25 -1.24 2.43 10.21
C LYS A 25 -0.09 3.44 10.09
N PRO A 26 1.05 3.12 9.42
CA PRO A 26 2.12 4.10 9.22
C PRO A 26 1.70 5.30 8.34
N ALA A 27 0.95 5.07 7.28
CA ALA A 27 0.54 6.15 6.38
C ALA A 27 -0.46 7.11 7.05
N LEU A 28 -1.38 6.60 7.87
CA LEU A 28 -2.30 7.44 8.64
C LEU A 28 -1.56 8.34 9.66
N ARG A 29 -0.44 7.87 10.23
CA ARG A 29 0.40 8.67 11.13
C ARG A 29 1.10 9.83 10.44
N LEU A 30 1.32 9.76 9.13
CA LEU A 30 1.92 10.84 8.34
C LEU A 30 0.91 11.93 7.98
N ALA A 31 -0.38 11.63 8.02
CA ALA A 31 -1.43 12.60 7.81
C ALA A 31 -1.59 13.47 9.07
N GLY A 32 -1.55 14.79 8.91
CA GLY A 32 -1.69 15.71 10.03
C GLY A 32 -1.89 17.16 9.57
N PRO A 33 -2.10 18.10 10.50
CA PRO A 33 -2.48 19.47 10.18
C PRO A 33 -1.40 20.22 9.38
N ASP A 34 -0.13 19.79 9.46
CA ASP A 34 0.99 20.40 8.76
C ASP A 34 1.28 19.78 7.40
N THR A 35 0.49 18.76 7.00
CA THR A 35 0.62 18.05 5.74
C THR A 35 -0.62 18.25 4.86
N GLU A 36 -0.43 18.17 3.55
CA GLU A 36 -1.48 18.01 2.55
C GLU A 36 -1.40 16.58 2.05
N SER A 37 -2.29 15.72 2.57
CA SER A 37 -2.21 14.28 2.35
C SER A 37 -3.16 13.84 1.24
N TYR A 38 -2.62 13.03 0.34
CA TYR A 38 -3.31 12.41 -0.78
C TYR A 38 -3.24 10.90 -0.62
N PHE A 39 -4.38 10.24 -0.54
CA PHE A 39 -4.53 8.80 -0.50
C PHE A 39 -5.33 8.37 -1.72
N PHE A 40 -4.80 7.47 -2.52
CA PHE A 40 -5.53 7.02 -3.68
C PHE A 40 -5.50 5.51 -3.87
N LEU A 41 -6.59 4.98 -4.36
CA LEU A 41 -6.72 3.59 -4.76
C LEU A 41 -6.20 3.44 -6.18
N ALA A 42 -5.11 2.69 -6.34
CA ALA A 42 -4.40 2.50 -7.61
C ALA A 42 -5.07 1.39 -8.44
N ASP A 43 -6.32 1.60 -8.87
CA ASP A 43 -7.13 0.61 -9.57
C ASP A 43 -6.66 0.34 -11.00
N TYR A 44 -6.08 1.33 -11.71
CA TYR A 44 -5.41 1.07 -12.99
C TYR A 44 -4.14 0.22 -12.85
N HIS A 45 -3.38 0.40 -11.77
CA HIS A 45 -2.23 -0.48 -11.51
C HIS A 45 -2.65 -1.93 -11.26
N ALA A 46 -3.85 -2.18 -10.76
CA ALA A 46 -4.37 -3.53 -10.57
C ALA A 46 -4.51 -4.30 -11.89
N LEU A 47 -4.85 -3.60 -12.99
CA LEU A 47 -5.02 -4.19 -14.32
C LEU A 47 -3.75 -4.88 -14.87
N ILE A 48 -2.57 -4.56 -14.32
CA ILE A 48 -1.31 -5.16 -14.75
C ILE A 48 -1.31 -6.68 -14.47
N LYS A 49 -1.94 -7.09 -13.37
CA LYS A 49 -1.92 -8.49 -12.89
C LYS A 49 -3.29 -9.12 -12.74
N GLN A 50 -4.35 -8.32 -12.72
CA GLN A 50 -5.71 -8.78 -12.49
C GLN A 50 -6.60 -8.52 -13.69
N THR A 51 -7.23 -9.59 -14.19
CA THR A 51 -8.16 -9.55 -15.33
C THR A 51 -9.61 -9.80 -14.94
N ASP A 52 -9.86 -10.23 -13.69
CA ASP A 52 -11.20 -10.44 -13.18
C ASP A 52 -11.74 -9.12 -12.59
N SER A 53 -12.73 -8.54 -13.24
CA SER A 53 -13.35 -7.27 -12.83
C SER A 53 -14.00 -7.34 -11.47
N SER A 54 -14.61 -8.46 -11.11
CA SER A 54 -15.28 -8.63 -9.82
C SER A 54 -14.29 -8.61 -8.65
N LEU A 55 -13.08 -9.15 -8.85
CA LEU A 55 -12.00 -9.10 -7.86
C LEU A 55 -11.43 -7.69 -7.73
N ILE A 56 -11.36 -6.91 -8.81
CA ILE A 56 -10.92 -5.51 -8.74
C ILE A 56 -11.94 -4.69 -7.95
N GLU A 57 -13.23 -4.79 -8.30
CA GLU A 57 -14.31 -4.07 -7.61
C GLU A 57 -14.35 -4.40 -6.11
N THR A 58 -14.29 -5.69 -5.77
CA THR A 58 -14.27 -6.14 -4.38
C THR A 58 -13.04 -5.61 -3.64
N SER A 59 -11.86 -5.65 -4.29
CA SER A 59 -10.63 -5.14 -3.70
C SER A 59 -10.68 -3.62 -3.46
N VAL A 60 -11.21 -2.85 -4.39
CA VAL A 60 -11.40 -1.40 -4.23
C VAL A 60 -12.28 -1.11 -3.01
N LYS A 61 -13.41 -1.82 -2.90
CA LYS A 61 -14.34 -1.68 -1.78
C LYS A 61 -13.67 -2.03 -0.45
N ASP A 62 -13.09 -3.24 -0.36
CA ASP A 62 -12.50 -3.75 0.89
C ASP A 62 -11.35 -2.86 1.38
N ILE A 63 -10.51 -2.39 0.47
CA ILE A 63 -9.37 -1.54 0.80
C ILE A 63 -9.85 -0.15 1.23
N ALA A 64 -10.83 0.43 0.53
CA ALA A 64 -11.40 1.71 0.93
C ALA A 64 -12.00 1.65 2.34
N LEU A 65 -12.81 0.62 2.60
CA LEU A 65 -13.39 0.39 3.92
C LEU A 65 -12.32 0.17 5.00
N ALA A 66 -11.23 -0.56 4.67
CA ALA A 66 -10.12 -0.77 5.59
C ALA A 66 -9.46 0.56 6.01
N TRP A 67 -9.23 1.47 5.06
CA TRP A 67 -8.64 2.77 5.35
C TRP A 67 -9.58 3.66 6.17
N LEU A 68 -10.84 3.74 5.79
CA LEU A 68 -11.85 4.52 6.49
C LEU A 68 -12.08 4.02 7.92
N SER A 69 -12.19 2.70 8.10
CA SER A 69 -12.38 2.11 9.42
C SER A 69 -11.15 2.27 10.32
N SER A 70 -9.94 2.24 9.72
CA SER A 70 -8.68 2.47 10.45
C SER A 70 -8.45 3.93 10.84
N GLY A 71 -9.35 4.86 10.46
CA GLY A 71 -9.31 6.25 10.90
C GLY A 71 -8.80 7.24 9.85
N LEU A 72 -8.86 6.90 8.55
CA LEU A 72 -8.63 7.89 7.50
C LEU A 72 -9.64 9.05 7.64
N ASP A 73 -9.11 10.25 7.85
CA ASP A 73 -9.88 11.48 7.93
C ASP A 73 -10.04 12.08 6.52
N VAL A 74 -11.21 11.88 5.92
CA VAL A 74 -11.54 12.36 4.56
C VAL A 74 -11.90 13.84 4.50
N ASP A 75 -12.13 14.47 5.65
CA ASP A 75 -12.39 15.92 5.70
C ASP A 75 -11.08 16.71 5.60
N HIS A 76 -10.00 16.17 6.18
CA HIS A 76 -8.67 16.80 6.21
C HIS A 76 -7.66 16.13 5.26
N SER A 77 -8.06 15.06 4.56
CA SER A 77 -7.24 14.38 3.56
C SER A 77 -7.96 14.28 2.22
N ASN A 78 -7.20 14.15 1.15
CA ASN A 78 -7.74 13.88 -0.17
C ASN A 78 -7.77 12.36 -0.39
N PHE A 79 -8.97 11.78 -0.53
CA PHE A 79 -9.14 10.35 -0.76
C PHE A 79 -9.94 10.09 -2.03
N TYR A 80 -9.36 9.39 -3.01
CA TYR A 80 -9.95 9.22 -4.34
C TYR A 80 -9.49 7.90 -5.00
N ARG A 81 -10.17 7.49 -6.08
CA ARG A 81 -9.68 6.42 -6.97
C ARG A 81 -8.86 7.04 -8.08
N GLN A 82 -7.81 6.35 -8.51
CA GLN A 82 -6.99 6.75 -9.65
C GLN A 82 -7.85 6.94 -10.91
N SER A 83 -8.81 6.03 -11.14
CA SER A 83 -9.73 6.08 -12.28
C SER A 83 -10.67 7.29 -12.30
N ASP A 84 -10.87 7.97 -11.16
CA ASP A 84 -11.68 9.18 -11.10
C ASP A 84 -10.91 10.44 -11.56
N ILE A 85 -9.60 10.30 -11.84
CA ILE A 85 -8.71 11.38 -12.28
C ILE A 85 -8.17 11.08 -13.68
N PRO A 86 -8.97 11.23 -14.75
CA PRO A 86 -8.56 10.88 -16.11
C PRO A 86 -7.35 11.68 -16.60
N GLU A 87 -7.06 12.82 -15.99
CA GLU A 87 -5.90 13.66 -16.25
C GLU A 87 -4.57 12.93 -16.03
N VAL A 88 -4.54 11.89 -15.18
CA VAL A 88 -3.38 11.03 -14.95
C VAL A 88 -2.93 10.34 -16.24
N HIS A 89 -3.88 9.88 -17.07
CA HIS A 89 -3.53 9.19 -18.33
C HIS A 89 -2.92 10.14 -19.36
N GLU A 90 -3.44 11.35 -19.44
CA GLU A 90 -2.83 12.35 -20.32
C GLU A 90 -1.41 12.69 -19.85
N LEU A 91 -1.22 12.86 -18.54
CA LEU A 91 0.12 13.07 -17.99
C LEU A 91 1.03 11.86 -18.26
N THR A 92 0.51 10.64 -18.10
CA THR A 92 1.27 9.41 -18.42
C THR A 92 1.78 9.42 -19.84
N TRP A 93 0.94 9.81 -20.81
CA TRP A 93 1.37 9.91 -22.21
C TRP A 93 2.45 10.98 -22.40
N ILE A 94 2.25 12.18 -21.88
CA ILE A 94 3.22 13.27 -21.97
C ILE A 94 4.57 12.86 -21.38
N LEU A 95 4.57 12.21 -20.20
CA LEU A 95 5.77 11.73 -19.55
C LEU A 95 6.42 10.56 -20.30
N SER A 96 5.62 9.68 -20.92
CA SER A 96 6.13 8.57 -21.75
C SER A 96 6.98 9.08 -22.92
N CYS A 97 6.63 10.23 -23.50
CA CYS A 97 7.42 10.86 -24.54
C CYS A 97 8.77 11.42 -24.05
N SER A 98 8.91 11.62 -22.74
CA SER A 98 10.16 12.08 -22.10
C SER A 98 10.94 10.94 -21.42
N ALA A 99 10.29 9.82 -21.09
CA ALA A 99 10.90 8.69 -20.41
C ALA A 99 11.79 7.88 -21.36
N ALA A 100 13.05 7.67 -20.97
CA ALA A 100 13.95 6.85 -21.77
C ALA A 100 13.61 5.35 -21.62
N LYS A 101 13.52 4.61 -22.74
CA LYS A 101 13.31 3.14 -22.71
C LYS A 101 14.33 2.43 -21.83
N GLY A 102 15.61 2.84 -21.88
CA GLY A 102 16.67 2.27 -21.05
C GLY A 102 16.50 2.50 -19.54
N LEU A 103 15.74 3.52 -19.12
CA LEU A 103 15.32 3.70 -17.74
C LEU A 103 14.31 2.60 -17.36
N LEU A 104 13.28 2.41 -18.17
CA LEU A 104 12.22 1.42 -17.92
C LEU A 104 12.76 -0.03 -17.96
N ASN A 105 13.72 -0.33 -18.80
CA ASN A 105 14.39 -1.64 -18.83
C ASN A 105 15.06 -2.00 -17.49
N ARG A 106 15.30 -1.04 -16.60
CA ARG A 106 15.91 -1.27 -15.29
C ARG A 106 14.88 -1.55 -14.19
N ALA A 107 13.57 -1.41 -14.47
CA ALA A 107 12.52 -1.67 -13.50
C ALA A 107 12.56 -3.11 -12.98
N HIS A 108 12.50 -3.27 -11.66
CA HIS A 108 12.65 -4.60 -11.02
C HIS A 108 11.63 -5.61 -11.53
N ALA A 109 10.35 -5.21 -11.64
CA ALA A 109 9.30 -6.13 -12.10
C ALA A 109 9.52 -6.59 -13.55
N TYR A 110 9.96 -5.69 -14.45
CA TYR A 110 10.30 -6.05 -15.82
C TYR A 110 11.45 -7.04 -15.85
N LYS A 111 12.55 -6.72 -15.14
CA LYS A 111 13.73 -7.59 -15.06
C LYS A 111 13.42 -8.96 -14.47
N ALA A 112 12.54 -9.03 -13.47
CA ALA A 112 12.16 -10.30 -12.86
C ALA A 112 11.50 -11.23 -13.87
N VAL A 113 10.55 -10.70 -14.69
CA VAL A 113 9.89 -11.52 -15.72
C VAL A 113 10.84 -11.91 -16.84
N VAL A 114 11.73 -11.01 -17.28
CA VAL A 114 12.76 -11.35 -18.26
C VAL A 114 13.67 -12.49 -17.74
N ALA A 115 14.15 -12.38 -16.49
CA ALA A 115 14.99 -13.42 -15.88
C ALA A 115 14.26 -14.77 -15.73
N GLU A 116 12.96 -14.76 -15.41
CA GLU A 116 12.12 -15.97 -15.39
C GLU A 116 12.01 -16.59 -16.79
N ASN A 117 11.81 -15.77 -17.83
CA ASN A 117 11.73 -16.22 -19.22
C ASN A 117 13.07 -16.81 -19.70
N GLU A 118 14.19 -16.15 -19.43
CA GLU A 118 15.54 -16.64 -19.71
C GLU A 118 15.80 -18.00 -19.03
N ALA A 119 15.46 -18.11 -17.73
CA ALA A 119 15.61 -19.36 -16.98
C ALA A 119 14.74 -20.51 -17.54
N ALA A 120 13.58 -20.17 -18.13
CA ALA A 120 12.68 -21.12 -18.76
C ALA A 120 13.02 -21.39 -20.26
N ASN A 121 14.07 -20.79 -20.81
CA ASN A 121 14.39 -20.78 -22.25
C ASN A 121 13.21 -20.36 -23.12
N ALA A 122 12.43 -19.38 -22.65
CA ALA A 122 11.30 -18.80 -23.35
C ALA A 122 11.71 -17.48 -24.03
N ASP A 123 10.80 -16.93 -24.86
CA ASP A 123 10.96 -15.60 -25.44
C ASP A 123 11.03 -14.54 -24.32
N ASP A 124 11.97 -13.58 -24.42
CA ASP A 124 12.19 -12.55 -23.41
C ASP A 124 10.93 -11.72 -23.13
N ASP A 125 10.10 -11.50 -24.16
CA ASP A 125 8.87 -10.71 -24.06
C ASP A 125 7.64 -11.55 -23.64
N LYS A 126 7.81 -12.85 -23.39
CA LYS A 126 6.69 -13.71 -22.95
C LYS A 126 6.06 -13.17 -21.66
N ALA A 127 4.73 -13.04 -21.68
CA ALA A 127 3.93 -12.50 -20.56
C ALA A 127 4.28 -11.07 -20.15
N ILE A 128 5.01 -10.31 -20.94
CA ILE A 128 5.30 -8.89 -20.71
C ILE A 128 4.28 -8.05 -21.48
N SER A 129 3.31 -7.49 -20.77
CA SER A 129 2.39 -6.51 -21.33
C SER A 129 3.02 -5.10 -21.35
N MET A 130 2.52 -4.22 -22.22
CA MET A 130 2.91 -2.81 -22.19
C MET A 130 2.60 -2.17 -20.83
N GLY A 131 1.53 -2.61 -20.14
CA GLY A 131 1.23 -2.17 -18.79
C GLY A 131 2.33 -2.53 -17.79
N LEU A 132 2.84 -3.78 -17.83
CA LEU A 132 3.95 -4.21 -16.98
C LEU A 132 5.25 -3.45 -17.31
N PHE A 133 5.49 -3.12 -18.56
CA PHE A 133 6.69 -2.38 -18.97
C PHE A 133 6.61 -0.89 -18.59
N SER A 134 5.44 -0.26 -18.77
CA SER A 134 5.28 1.19 -18.66
C SER A 134 4.68 1.69 -17.34
N TYR A 135 4.24 0.80 -16.42
CA TYR A 135 3.66 1.24 -15.15
C TYR A 135 4.54 2.21 -14.33
N PRO A 136 5.89 2.20 -14.42
CA PRO A 136 6.66 3.22 -13.70
C PRO A 136 6.39 4.65 -14.18
N VAL A 137 5.94 4.81 -15.44
CA VAL A 137 5.54 6.11 -15.96
C VAL A 137 4.16 6.50 -15.43
N LEU A 138 3.23 5.55 -15.32
CA LEU A 138 1.92 5.77 -14.69
C LEU A 138 2.12 6.17 -13.21
N MET A 139 2.98 5.46 -12.47
CA MET A 139 3.31 5.82 -11.08
C MET A 139 3.95 7.21 -10.99
N ALA A 140 4.84 7.56 -11.92
CA ALA A 140 5.39 8.92 -11.98
C ALA A 140 4.28 9.96 -12.21
N ALA A 141 3.29 9.66 -13.08
CA ALA A 141 2.16 10.54 -13.30
C ALA A 141 1.29 10.71 -12.05
N ASP A 142 1.00 9.64 -11.30
CA ASP A 142 0.28 9.71 -10.02
C ASP A 142 0.96 10.66 -9.03
N ILE A 143 2.29 10.59 -8.94
CA ILE A 143 3.09 11.41 -8.02
C ILE A 143 3.13 12.87 -8.47
N LEU A 144 3.32 13.08 -9.76
CA LEU A 144 3.58 14.40 -10.32
C LEU A 144 2.32 15.21 -10.60
N ILE A 145 1.16 14.56 -10.78
CA ILE A 145 -0.11 15.23 -11.09
C ILE A 145 -0.51 16.26 -10.02
N PHE A 146 -0.19 15.95 -8.75
CA PHE A 146 -0.42 16.83 -7.60
C PHE A 146 0.85 17.49 -7.09
N ASN A 147 1.96 17.34 -7.82
CA ASN A 147 3.26 17.87 -7.41
C ASN A 147 3.64 17.44 -5.98
N ALA A 148 3.47 16.14 -5.67
CA ALA A 148 3.82 15.57 -4.38
C ALA A 148 5.28 15.87 -4.06
N THR A 149 5.53 16.29 -2.82
CA THR A 149 6.90 16.57 -2.35
C THR A 149 7.52 15.35 -1.66
N HIS A 150 6.68 14.48 -1.10
CA HIS A 150 7.12 13.29 -0.37
C HIS A 150 6.23 12.09 -0.71
N VAL A 151 6.85 10.93 -0.81
CA VAL A 151 6.14 9.67 -1.06
C VAL A 151 6.63 8.63 -0.05
N PRO A 152 5.76 8.11 0.84
CA PRO A 152 6.09 6.99 1.70
C PRO A 152 6.32 5.74 0.86
N VAL A 153 7.50 5.16 0.96
CA VAL A 153 7.88 3.97 0.19
C VAL A 153 8.63 2.98 1.07
N GLY A 154 8.38 1.69 0.84
CA GLY A 154 9.27 0.64 1.29
C GLY A 154 10.57 0.64 0.48
N PRO A 155 11.61 -0.05 0.95
CA PRO A 155 12.90 -0.14 0.25
C PRO A 155 12.78 -0.68 -1.19
N ASP A 156 11.84 -1.59 -1.43
CA ASP A 156 11.55 -2.19 -2.74
C ASP A 156 10.92 -1.21 -3.74
N GLN A 157 10.23 -0.19 -3.25
CA GLN A 157 9.59 0.85 -4.06
C GLN A 157 10.49 2.08 -4.29
N ALA A 158 11.61 2.19 -3.61
CA ALA A 158 12.53 3.32 -3.73
C ALA A 158 13.01 3.52 -5.18
N GLN A 159 13.25 2.43 -5.92
CA GLN A 159 13.65 2.48 -7.32
C GLN A 159 12.59 3.17 -8.20
N HIS A 160 11.32 2.90 -7.98
CA HIS A 160 10.24 3.52 -8.78
C HIS A 160 10.15 5.02 -8.53
N LEU A 161 10.40 5.44 -7.29
CA LEU A 161 10.43 6.86 -6.96
C LEU A 161 11.62 7.56 -7.63
N GLU A 162 12.81 6.93 -7.66
CA GLU A 162 13.95 7.47 -8.40
C GLU A 162 13.66 7.54 -9.91
N MET A 163 12.95 6.56 -10.47
CA MET A 163 12.50 6.65 -11.87
C MET A 163 11.56 7.85 -12.09
N ALA A 164 10.63 8.10 -11.17
CA ALA A 164 9.75 9.26 -11.26
C ALA A 164 10.54 10.58 -11.18
N ARG A 165 11.59 10.66 -10.34
CA ARG A 165 12.49 11.80 -10.24
C ARG A 165 13.27 12.00 -11.53
N ASP A 166 13.82 10.94 -12.13
CA ASP A 166 14.53 10.97 -13.40
C ASP A 166 13.63 11.49 -14.53
N ILE A 167 12.39 10.98 -14.63
CA ILE A 167 11.40 11.41 -15.63
C ILE A 167 11.04 12.90 -15.44
N ALA A 168 10.74 13.31 -14.19
CA ALA A 168 10.43 14.68 -13.86
C ALA A 168 11.62 15.63 -14.15
N GLY A 169 12.83 15.22 -13.78
CA GLY A 169 14.07 15.96 -14.05
C GLY A 169 14.32 16.14 -15.54
N LYS A 170 14.12 15.08 -16.34
CA LYS A 170 14.24 15.13 -17.79
C LYS A 170 13.22 16.08 -18.42
N PHE A 171 11.96 15.99 -17.99
CA PHE A 171 10.91 16.89 -18.45
C PHE A 171 11.23 18.35 -18.10
N ASN A 172 11.59 18.62 -16.84
CA ASN A 172 11.94 19.95 -16.37
C ASN A 172 13.12 20.56 -17.16
N HIS A 173 14.12 19.74 -17.51
CA HIS A 173 15.27 20.18 -18.31
C HIS A 173 14.88 20.48 -19.77
N THR A 174 13.97 19.67 -20.33
CA THR A 174 13.60 19.77 -21.76
C THR A 174 12.67 20.95 -22.02
N TYR A 175 11.71 21.20 -21.15
CA TYR A 175 10.68 22.22 -21.37
C TYR A 175 10.75 23.37 -20.38
N SER A 176 10.41 23.14 -19.11
CA SER A 176 10.46 24.16 -18.05
C SER A 176 10.35 23.47 -16.69
N LYS A 177 10.89 24.13 -15.65
CA LYS A 177 10.78 23.64 -14.27
C LYS A 177 9.34 23.76 -13.76
N ILE A 178 8.56 22.68 -13.89
CA ILE A 178 7.16 22.58 -13.49
C ILE A 178 6.93 21.52 -12.40
N PHE A 179 7.69 20.42 -12.42
CA PHE A 179 7.57 19.35 -11.44
C PHE A 179 8.53 19.50 -10.27
N ASN A 180 8.03 19.25 -9.05
CA ASN A 180 8.90 18.97 -7.92
C ASN A 180 9.56 17.60 -8.11
N LEU A 181 10.78 17.45 -7.59
CA LEU A 181 11.42 16.15 -7.48
C LEU A 181 11.04 15.56 -6.11
N PRO A 182 10.18 14.54 -6.06
CA PRO A 182 9.66 14.01 -4.79
C PRO A 182 10.77 13.34 -3.97
N GLU A 183 10.66 13.43 -2.64
CA GLU A 183 11.56 12.78 -1.69
C GLU A 183 10.94 11.51 -1.13
N ALA A 184 11.76 10.47 -0.95
CA ALA A 184 11.32 9.25 -0.30
C ALA A 184 11.18 9.47 1.22
N LEU A 185 10.01 9.14 1.77
CA LEU A 185 9.87 8.88 3.19
C LEU A 185 10.04 7.38 3.40
N ILE A 186 11.30 6.97 3.60
CA ILE A 186 11.63 5.56 3.81
C ILE A 186 10.94 5.11 5.10
N GLN A 187 9.99 4.23 4.98
CA GLN A 187 9.39 3.55 6.11
C GLN A 187 10.22 2.30 6.40
N ASN A 188 10.57 2.10 7.67
CA ASN A 188 11.16 0.83 8.08
C ASN A 188 10.18 -0.28 7.71
N GLU A 189 10.65 -1.22 6.93
CA GLU A 189 9.84 -2.38 6.55
C GLU A 189 9.57 -3.20 7.82
N ILE A 190 8.31 -3.16 8.27
CA ILE A 190 7.86 -4.05 9.34
C ILE A 190 7.62 -5.41 8.66
N SER A 191 8.51 -6.36 8.87
CA SER A 191 8.27 -7.74 8.48
C SER A 191 7.27 -8.34 9.46
N VAL A 192 6.03 -8.53 9.02
CA VAL A 192 5.00 -9.16 9.87
C VAL A 192 5.00 -10.64 9.59
N PRO A 193 5.32 -11.50 10.58
CA PRO A 193 5.32 -12.94 10.39
C PRO A 193 3.89 -13.47 10.17
N GLY A 194 3.77 -14.45 9.28
CA GLY A 194 2.53 -15.18 9.05
C GLY A 194 2.37 -16.36 10.01
N LEU A 195 1.36 -17.18 9.77
CA LEU A 195 1.03 -18.35 10.60
C LEU A 195 2.19 -19.36 10.70
N ASP A 196 3.06 -19.40 9.69
CA ASP A 196 4.20 -20.32 9.53
C ASP A 196 5.55 -19.70 9.90
N GLY A 197 5.57 -18.46 10.41
CA GLY A 197 6.78 -17.71 10.74
C GLY A 197 7.47 -17.02 9.55
N LYS A 198 7.09 -17.31 8.30
CA LYS A 198 7.56 -16.56 7.13
C LYS A 198 6.83 -15.22 7.03
N LYS A 199 7.36 -14.29 6.22
CA LYS A 199 6.67 -13.03 5.94
C LYS A 199 5.21 -13.29 5.51
N MET A 200 4.28 -12.60 6.16
CA MET A 200 2.85 -12.74 5.88
C MET A 200 2.51 -12.37 4.44
N SER A 201 1.93 -13.30 3.71
CA SER A 201 1.57 -13.13 2.30
C SER A 201 0.39 -14.02 1.90
N LYS A 202 -0.50 -13.48 1.07
CA LYS A 202 -1.60 -14.26 0.46
C LYS A 202 -1.07 -15.43 -0.37
N SER A 203 0.05 -15.25 -1.07
CA SER A 203 0.67 -16.30 -1.89
C SER A 203 1.13 -17.51 -1.09
N TYR A 204 1.46 -17.31 0.20
CA TYR A 204 1.87 -18.40 1.10
C TYR A 204 0.71 -18.97 1.91
N ASN A 205 -0.50 -18.42 1.75
CA ASN A 205 -1.68 -18.81 2.53
C ASN A 205 -1.45 -18.80 4.07
N ASN A 206 -0.61 -17.87 4.53
CA ASN A 206 -0.17 -17.75 5.93
C ASN A 206 -0.66 -16.46 6.59
N ILE A 207 -1.69 -15.83 6.03
CA ILE A 207 -2.21 -14.55 6.51
C ILE A 207 -3.06 -14.70 7.78
N ILE A 208 -3.04 -13.65 8.60
CA ILE A 208 -4.04 -13.39 9.64
C ILE A 208 -4.96 -12.30 9.07
N PRO A 209 -6.26 -12.58 8.90
CA PRO A 209 -7.20 -11.61 8.32
C PRO A 209 -7.34 -10.40 9.23
N PHE A 210 -7.49 -9.21 8.62
CA PHE A 210 -7.60 -7.95 9.35
C PHE A 210 -9.06 -7.63 9.71
N LEU A 211 -9.94 -7.59 8.71
CA LEU A 211 -11.35 -7.20 8.87
C LEU A 211 -12.24 -8.44 8.83
N CYS A 212 -12.16 -9.23 9.89
CA CYS A 212 -12.91 -10.48 10.03
C CYS A 212 -13.65 -10.52 11.37
N THR A 213 -14.53 -11.49 11.55
CA THR A 213 -15.19 -11.71 12.84
C THR A 213 -14.17 -12.07 13.92
N GLU A 214 -14.49 -11.77 15.17
CA GLU A 214 -13.66 -12.14 16.31
C GLU A 214 -13.35 -13.65 16.33
N LYS A 215 -14.36 -14.46 16.02
CA LYS A 215 -14.23 -15.92 15.90
C LYS A 215 -13.23 -16.34 14.81
N ASP A 216 -13.25 -15.68 13.67
CA ASP A 216 -12.32 -15.99 12.57
C ASP A 216 -10.89 -15.54 12.90
N LEU A 217 -10.71 -14.40 13.59
CA LEU A 217 -9.43 -13.98 14.13
C LEU A 217 -8.86 -15.00 15.11
N GLN A 218 -9.67 -15.45 16.09
CA GLN A 218 -9.27 -16.47 17.06
C GLN A 218 -8.89 -17.79 16.37
N LYS A 219 -9.69 -18.22 15.38
CA LYS A 219 -9.41 -19.40 14.56
C LYS A 219 -8.12 -19.28 13.76
N ALA A 220 -7.81 -18.09 13.24
CA ALA A 220 -6.55 -17.85 12.51
C ALA A 220 -5.36 -17.95 13.47
N ILE A 221 -5.41 -17.25 14.61
CA ILE A 221 -4.34 -17.25 15.61
C ILE A 221 -4.09 -18.67 16.17
N SER A 222 -5.14 -19.47 16.35
CA SER A 222 -4.98 -20.86 16.83
C SER A 222 -4.12 -21.74 15.91
N LYS A 223 -4.02 -21.39 14.61
CA LYS A 223 -3.24 -22.11 13.60
C LYS A 223 -1.75 -21.71 13.56
N ILE A 224 -1.32 -20.71 14.32
CA ILE A 224 0.09 -20.32 14.37
C ILE A 224 0.91 -21.54 14.80
N VAL A 225 1.95 -21.83 14.01
CA VAL A 225 2.86 -22.95 14.27
C VAL A 225 3.70 -22.65 15.50
N THR A 226 3.76 -23.61 16.42
CA THR A 226 4.57 -23.58 17.65
C THR A 226 5.37 -24.87 17.76
N ASN A 227 6.40 -24.88 18.59
CA ASN A 227 7.17 -26.09 18.87
C ASN A 227 6.42 -27.02 19.85
N SER A 228 7.05 -28.15 20.23
CA SER A 228 6.48 -29.20 21.08
C SER A 228 6.78 -29.05 22.57
N LEU A 229 7.28 -27.87 23.02
CA LEU A 229 7.55 -27.64 24.46
C LEU A 229 6.24 -27.65 25.26
N GLU A 230 6.27 -28.40 26.36
CA GLU A 230 5.11 -28.57 27.25
C GLU A 230 4.89 -27.36 28.17
N PRO A 231 3.70 -27.24 28.76
CA PRO A 231 3.46 -26.27 29.83
C PRO A 231 4.44 -26.46 31.00
N GLY A 232 4.99 -25.36 31.52
CA GLY A 232 6.02 -25.36 32.59
C GLY A 232 7.46 -25.44 32.07
N GLU A 233 7.68 -25.74 30.80
CA GLU A 233 9.01 -25.64 30.19
C GLU A 233 9.25 -24.22 29.71
N SER A 234 10.40 -23.63 30.11
CA SER A 234 10.83 -22.31 29.65
C SER A 234 10.95 -22.27 28.13
N LYS A 235 10.47 -21.21 27.53
CA LYS A 235 10.42 -21.02 26.07
C LYS A 235 11.31 -19.86 25.66
N ASP A 236 12.05 -20.03 24.56
CA ASP A 236 12.79 -18.95 23.94
C ASP A 236 11.83 -18.09 23.08
N TYR A 237 11.81 -16.81 23.36
CA TYR A 237 11.02 -15.83 22.61
C TYR A 237 11.78 -15.20 21.41
N SER A 238 13.11 -15.37 21.35
CA SER A 238 13.96 -14.69 20.37
C SER A 238 13.77 -15.17 18.93
N ASP A 239 13.32 -16.43 18.74
CA ASP A 239 12.98 -17.03 17.45
C ASP A 239 11.58 -17.61 17.48
N CYS A 240 10.60 -16.76 17.86
CA CYS A 240 9.22 -17.17 18.01
C CYS A 240 8.28 -16.19 17.31
N ASN A 241 7.68 -16.64 16.20
CA ASN A 241 6.76 -15.85 15.40
C ASN A 241 5.53 -15.34 16.19
N LEU A 242 5.07 -16.11 17.18
CA LEU A 242 3.98 -15.69 18.06
C LEU A 242 4.40 -14.52 18.93
N PHE A 243 5.61 -14.56 19.50
CA PHE A 243 6.14 -13.47 20.30
C PHE A 243 6.45 -12.23 19.44
N GLU A 244 6.98 -12.42 18.23
CA GLU A 244 7.21 -11.34 17.28
C GLU A 244 5.90 -10.62 16.92
N LEU A 245 4.84 -11.38 16.60
CA LEU A 245 3.50 -10.83 16.37
C LEU A 245 2.97 -10.06 17.60
N TYR A 246 3.12 -10.63 18.80
CA TYR A 246 2.70 -9.96 20.03
C TYR A 246 3.40 -8.61 20.21
N SER A 247 4.69 -8.55 19.94
CA SER A 247 5.51 -7.35 20.08
C SER A 247 5.14 -6.23 19.10
N LEU A 248 4.44 -6.54 18.01
CA LEU A 248 3.96 -5.53 17.06
C LEU A 248 2.69 -4.79 17.55
N PHE A 249 1.99 -5.36 18.54
CA PHE A 249 0.74 -4.81 19.09
C PHE A 249 0.88 -4.38 20.54
N GLY A 250 1.66 -5.12 21.35
CA GLY A 250 1.83 -4.85 22.76
C GLY A 250 2.67 -3.59 23.04
N ASN A 251 2.37 -2.93 24.14
CA ASN A 251 3.26 -1.90 24.69
C ASN A 251 4.44 -2.52 25.45
N ASP A 252 5.42 -1.69 25.85
CA ASP A 252 6.65 -2.15 26.49
C ASP A 252 6.41 -2.95 27.78
N GLU A 253 5.40 -2.59 28.58
CA GLU A 253 5.03 -3.29 29.81
C GLU A 253 4.44 -4.67 29.47
N GLN A 254 3.50 -4.73 28.54
CA GLN A 254 2.89 -5.98 28.08
C GLN A 254 3.94 -6.94 27.50
N ILE A 255 4.86 -6.41 26.68
CA ILE A 255 5.96 -7.19 26.10
C ILE A 255 6.86 -7.74 27.21
N SER A 256 7.18 -6.95 28.23
CA SER A 256 8.00 -7.39 29.36
C SER A 256 7.32 -8.50 30.17
N ILE A 257 6.03 -8.37 30.46
CA ILE A 257 5.23 -9.39 31.13
C ILE A 257 5.19 -10.68 30.32
N PHE A 258 5.00 -10.56 29.01
CA PHE A 258 4.91 -11.73 28.13
C PHE A 258 6.25 -12.44 27.99
N LYS A 259 7.39 -11.72 28.00
CA LYS A 259 8.74 -12.32 28.11
C LYS A 259 8.89 -13.14 29.38
N GLN A 260 8.44 -12.62 30.51
CA GLN A 260 8.51 -13.35 31.78
C GLN A 260 7.63 -14.61 31.72
N ALA A 261 6.43 -14.52 31.15
CA ALA A 261 5.56 -15.68 30.98
C ALA A 261 6.21 -16.80 30.14
N TYR A 262 7.00 -16.43 29.10
CA TYR A 262 7.78 -17.41 28.32
C TYR A 262 8.85 -18.08 29.16
N ALA A 263 9.57 -17.34 29.99
CA ALA A 263 10.57 -17.86 30.93
C ALA A 263 9.94 -18.79 31.97
N ASP A 264 8.73 -18.47 32.45
CA ASP A 264 7.97 -19.24 33.44
C ASP A 264 7.24 -20.45 32.83
N GLY A 265 7.32 -20.65 31.49
CA GLY A 265 6.79 -21.83 30.84
C GLY A 265 5.31 -21.76 30.48
N ILE A 266 4.80 -20.58 30.07
CA ILE A 266 3.41 -20.41 29.57
C ILE A 266 3.02 -21.50 28.57
N SER A 267 1.79 -22.02 28.64
CA SER A 267 1.30 -22.94 27.61
C SER A 267 1.15 -22.25 26.26
N TRP A 268 1.34 -22.98 25.14
CA TRP A 268 1.10 -22.43 23.81
C TRP A 268 -0.36 -21.98 23.61
N GLY A 269 -1.29 -22.67 24.26
CA GLY A 269 -2.70 -22.30 24.23
C GLY A 269 -2.95 -20.94 24.89
N ASP A 270 -2.34 -20.70 26.05
CA ASP A 270 -2.47 -19.41 26.76
C ASP A 270 -1.70 -18.30 26.04
N ALA A 271 -0.49 -18.58 25.54
CA ALA A 271 0.25 -17.63 24.72
C ALA A 271 -0.54 -17.16 23.46
N LYS A 272 -1.28 -18.07 22.81
CA LYS A 272 -2.17 -17.72 21.70
C LYS A 272 -3.38 -16.89 22.14
N LYS A 273 -3.90 -17.12 23.36
CA LYS A 273 -4.99 -16.28 23.92
C LYS A 273 -4.50 -14.86 24.20
N GLU A 274 -3.30 -14.72 24.79
CA GLU A 274 -2.69 -13.41 25.02
C GLU A 274 -2.46 -12.66 23.71
N LEU A 275 -1.92 -13.33 22.68
CA LEU A 275 -1.79 -12.75 21.35
C LEU A 275 -3.13 -12.32 20.77
N PHE A 276 -4.16 -13.17 20.89
CA PHE A 276 -5.50 -12.82 20.43
C PHE A 276 -6.02 -11.58 21.15
N THR A 277 -5.86 -11.49 22.45
CA THR A 277 -6.32 -10.34 23.25
C THR A 277 -5.68 -9.05 22.77
N VAL A 278 -4.36 -9.01 22.68
CA VAL A 278 -3.65 -7.77 22.30
C VAL A 278 -3.97 -7.33 20.86
N ILE A 279 -4.14 -8.28 19.94
CA ILE A 279 -4.55 -7.96 18.56
C ILE A 279 -6.02 -7.49 18.55
N ASN A 280 -6.90 -8.19 19.25
CA ASN A 280 -8.32 -7.89 19.25
C ASN A 280 -8.63 -6.54 19.90
N ASP A 281 -7.92 -6.15 20.94
CA ASP A 281 -8.07 -4.85 21.60
C ASP A 281 -7.80 -3.69 20.63
N GLU A 282 -6.82 -3.82 19.75
CA GLU A 282 -6.55 -2.81 18.73
C GLU A 282 -7.54 -2.89 17.55
N ILE A 283 -7.92 -4.10 17.13
CA ILE A 283 -8.69 -4.29 15.89
C ILE A 283 -10.21 -4.22 16.12
N ALA A 284 -10.73 -4.53 17.30
CA ALA A 284 -12.17 -4.57 17.55
C ALA A 284 -12.89 -3.25 17.16
N PRO A 285 -12.44 -2.07 17.58
CA PRO A 285 -13.10 -0.82 17.19
C PRO A 285 -13.02 -0.55 15.69
N ILE A 286 -11.93 -0.96 15.03
CA ILE A 286 -11.78 -0.84 13.57
C ILE A 286 -12.75 -1.78 12.86
N ARG A 287 -12.89 -3.01 13.36
CA ARG A 287 -13.81 -4.02 12.85
C ARG A 287 -15.27 -3.57 12.97
N GLU A 288 -15.67 -3.04 14.10
CA GLU A 288 -17.01 -2.52 14.32
C GLU A 288 -17.35 -1.43 13.29
N LYS A 289 -16.45 -0.47 13.13
CA LYS A 289 -16.60 0.60 12.13
C LYS A 289 -16.62 0.06 10.70
N TYR A 290 -15.80 -0.96 10.39
CA TYR A 290 -15.81 -1.61 9.08
C TYR A 290 -17.17 -2.23 8.76
N PHE A 291 -17.74 -3.00 9.69
CA PHE A 291 -19.05 -3.61 9.48
C PHE A 291 -20.16 -2.57 9.34
N ASP A 292 -20.14 -1.50 10.13
CA ASP A 292 -21.08 -0.40 10.01
C ASP A 292 -21.00 0.26 8.63
N LEU A 293 -19.80 0.66 8.20
CA LEU A 293 -19.59 1.26 6.88
C LEU A 293 -19.95 0.30 5.72
N SER A 294 -19.74 -0.99 5.89
CA SER A 294 -20.01 -2.00 4.86
C SER A 294 -21.51 -2.14 4.51
N THR A 295 -22.39 -1.71 5.42
CA THR A 295 -23.85 -1.69 5.20
C THR A 295 -24.34 -0.47 4.42
N GLN A 296 -23.44 0.47 4.08
CA GLN A 296 -23.75 1.74 3.43
C GLN A 296 -23.21 1.75 1.99
N PRO A 297 -23.90 1.14 1.01
CA PRO A 297 -23.36 0.89 -0.32
C PRO A 297 -23.05 2.18 -1.10
N ASP A 298 -23.80 3.25 -0.90
CA ASP A 298 -23.65 4.52 -1.62
C ASP A 298 -22.51 5.38 -1.03
N LEU A 299 -22.16 5.17 0.24
CA LEU A 299 -21.16 5.97 0.95
C LEU A 299 -19.83 6.05 0.20
N LEU A 300 -19.33 4.95 -0.31
CA LEU A 300 -18.04 4.94 -1.00
C LEU A 300 -18.08 5.70 -2.32
N ASN A 301 -19.19 5.61 -3.07
CA ASN A 301 -19.35 6.34 -4.32
C ASN A 301 -19.37 7.86 -4.05
N ASP A 302 -20.08 8.29 -3.02
CA ASP A 302 -20.13 9.70 -2.63
C ASP A 302 -18.76 10.19 -2.17
N LEU A 303 -18.04 9.43 -1.33
CA LEU A 303 -16.70 9.77 -0.86
C LEU A 303 -15.69 9.88 -2.01
N PHE A 304 -15.72 8.96 -2.97
CA PHE A 304 -14.83 9.02 -4.13
C PHE A 304 -15.17 10.20 -5.05
N ALA A 305 -16.46 10.44 -5.29
CA ALA A 305 -16.90 11.59 -6.08
C ALA A 305 -16.46 12.93 -5.42
N ASP A 306 -16.58 13.02 -4.08
CA ASP A 306 -16.12 14.16 -3.32
C ASP A 306 -14.60 14.32 -3.34
N GLY A 307 -13.88 13.22 -3.16
CA GLY A 307 -12.43 13.19 -3.26
C GLY A 307 -11.94 13.66 -4.63
N ALA A 308 -12.50 13.12 -5.71
CA ALA A 308 -12.19 13.55 -7.07
C ALA A 308 -12.50 15.03 -7.30
N ARG A 309 -13.65 15.50 -6.81
CA ARG A 309 -14.06 16.93 -6.91
C ARG A 309 -13.07 17.86 -6.22
N LYS A 310 -12.51 17.44 -5.08
CA LYS A 310 -11.49 18.21 -4.34
C LYS A 310 -10.18 18.33 -5.11
N VAL A 311 -9.69 17.25 -5.73
CA VAL A 311 -8.33 17.21 -6.29
C VAL A 311 -8.26 17.49 -7.79
N ARG A 312 -9.30 17.16 -8.55
CA ARG A 312 -9.31 17.22 -10.01
C ARG A 312 -9.08 18.63 -10.60
N PRO A 313 -9.56 19.75 -10.00
CA PRO A 313 -9.24 21.08 -10.49
C PRO A 313 -7.74 21.35 -10.55
N GLN A 314 -6.97 20.85 -9.59
CA GLN A 314 -5.51 20.98 -9.54
C GLN A 314 -4.84 20.17 -10.66
N ALA A 315 -5.32 18.94 -10.91
CA ALA A 315 -4.86 18.11 -12.01
C ALA A 315 -5.13 18.77 -13.36
N GLN A 316 -6.33 19.32 -13.57
CA GLN A 316 -6.72 20.02 -14.79
C GLN A 316 -5.86 21.27 -15.04
N GLU A 317 -5.58 22.03 -13.99
CA GLU A 317 -4.72 23.21 -14.10
C GLU A 317 -3.28 22.81 -14.53
N LEU A 318 -2.75 21.73 -13.94
CA LEU A 318 -1.44 21.22 -14.33
C LEU A 318 -1.43 20.75 -15.79
N ILE A 319 -2.40 19.95 -16.22
CA ILE A 319 -2.50 19.47 -17.61
C ILE A 319 -2.62 20.63 -18.57
N LYS A 320 -3.39 21.66 -18.26
CA LYS A 320 -3.47 22.87 -19.10
C LYS A 320 -2.10 23.52 -19.29
N LYS A 321 -1.35 23.71 -18.21
CA LYS A 321 0.03 24.26 -18.27
C LYS A 321 0.96 23.36 -19.09
N LEU A 322 0.84 22.04 -18.94
CA LEU A 322 1.65 21.10 -19.70
C LEU A 322 1.35 21.15 -21.19
N ARG A 323 0.07 21.20 -21.57
CA ARG A 323 -0.34 21.36 -22.98
C ARG A 323 0.27 22.61 -23.62
N ASP A 324 0.27 23.73 -22.89
CA ASP A 324 0.91 24.96 -23.34
C ASP A 324 2.43 24.80 -23.54
N LEU A 325 3.09 24.13 -22.59
CA LEU A 325 4.55 23.90 -22.64
C LEU A 325 4.97 22.97 -23.77
N VAL A 326 4.20 21.90 -24.05
CA VAL A 326 4.55 20.93 -25.10
C VAL A 326 3.95 21.29 -26.47
N GLY A 327 3.20 22.39 -26.58
CA GLY A 327 2.71 22.93 -27.84
C GLY A 327 1.46 22.25 -28.41
N ILE A 328 0.60 21.60 -27.53
CA ILE A 328 -0.65 20.96 -27.92
C ILE A 328 -1.90 21.68 -27.39
N SER A 329 -1.77 22.94 -27.04
CA SER A 329 -2.91 23.79 -26.67
C SER A 329 -3.88 24.01 -27.82
N LYS A 330 -5.10 24.47 -27.50
CA LYS A 330 -6.04 24.91 -28.54
C LYS A 330 -5.40 26.01 -29.39
N ILE A 331 -5.46 25.79 -30.69
CA ILE A 331 -5.15 26.86 -31.67
C ILE A 331 -6.35 27.80 -31.63
N VAL A 332 -6.11 29.07 -31.29
CA VAL A 332 -7.12 30.12 -31.24
C VAL A 332 -7.45 30.54 -32.67
#